data_3c4efc70ab3971081cbfa0566ef4238e
#
_entry.id   3c4efc70ab3971081cbfa0566ef4238e
#
_cell.length_a   1.000
_cell.length_b   1.000
_cell.length_c   1.000
_cell.angle_alpha   90.00
_cell.angle_beta   90.00
_cell.angle_gamma   90.00
#
_symmetry.space_group_name_H-M   'P 1'
#
loop_
_entity.id
_entity.type
_entity.pdbx_description
1 polymer ?
#
loop_
_entity_poly.entity_id
_entity_poly.type
_entity_poly.pdbx_seq_one_letter_code
_entity_poly.pdbx_strand_id
1 'polypeptide(L)'
;RSLGIPVAIGHAADNLGECDFVIRTAAIHDDNPEISGAVARGIPVFERAQAWGAIMHGYRNALCISGTHGKTTTTSMATHIFMAADTDPTVMIGGTLPLLHSGYRVGHGDTIIAESCEYCNSFLSFFPTVAVILNVEADHLDFFKDLHDVEHSFRRFAELVPADGHVVANWDDAGVRETLEGYTGSLFTFSERGADAHCHAENLVYTNGLPSFDVICMGQKYAHVALEVGG
;
A
#
# COMPACT_ATOMS: atom_id res chain seq x y z
N ARG A 1 13.18 -21.84 -1.85
CA ARG A 1 14.17 -22.94 -1.82
C ARG A 1 15.59 -22.43 -1.67
N SER A 2 16.00 -21.37 -2.36
CA SER A 2 17.34 -20.77 -2.22
C SER A 2 17.67 -20.28 -0.81
N LEU A 3 16.64 -19.94 -0.01
CA LEU A 3 16.76 -19.51 1.38
C LEU A 3 16.66 -20.68 2.40
N GLY A 4 16.69 -21.94 1.94
CA GLY A 4 16.52 -23.10 2.80
C GLY A 4 15.10 -23.35 3.30
N ILE A 5 14.10 -22.59 2.84
CA ILE A 5 12.69 -22.75 3.24
C ILE A 5 12.13 -24.00 2.53
N PRO A 6 11.56 -24.98 3.28
CA PRO A 6 10.86 -26.12 2.69
C PRO A 6 9.68 -25.66 1.84
N VAL A 7 9.54 -26.25 0.66
CA VAL A 7 8.42 -25.94 -0.26
C VAL A 7 7.80 -27.24 -0.74
N ALA A 8 6.53 -27.47 -0.38
CA ALA A 8 5.70 -28.51 -0.95
C ALA A 8 5.05 -28.03 -2.26
N ILE A 9 4.84 -28.96 -3.19
CA ILE A 9 4.12 -28.71 -4.44
C ILE A 9 2.75 -29.39 -4.31
N GLY A 10 1.71 -28.61 -4.57
CA GLY A 10 0.31 -29.02 -4.31
C GLY A 10 -0.10 -28.74 -2.86
N HIS A 11 -1.38 -28.99 -2.58
CA HIS A 11 -1.97 -28.76 -1.27
C HIS A 11 -2.38 -30.12 -0.62
N ALA A 12 -1.86 -30.38 0.57
CA ALA A 12 -2.19 -31.56 1.35
C ALA A 12 -2.07 -31.22 2.86
N ALA A 13 -2.94 -31.81 3.69
CA ALA A 13 -2.90 -31.60 5.13
C ALA A 13 -1.53 -31.98 5.77
N ASP A 14 -0.85 -32.96 5.19
CA ASP A 14 0.46 -33.41 5.64
C ASP A 14 1.57 -32.38 5.41
N ASN A 15 1.35 -31.38 4.51
CA ASN A 15 2.30 -30.30 4.29
C ASN A 15 2.44 -29.37 5.51
N LEU A 16 1.45 -29.34 6.41
CA LEU A 16 1.47 -28.47 7.58
C LEU A 16 2.63 -28.76 8.54
N GLY A 17 3.09 -30.03 8.62
CA GLY A 17 4.12 -30.42 9.57
C GLY A 17 3.79 -30.02 11.01
N GLU A 18 4.79 -29.60 11.76
CA GLU A 18 4.67 -28.92 13.05
C GLU A 18 4.78 -27.40 12.82
N CYS A 19 3.70 -26.65 13.02
CA CYS A 19 3.68 -25.20 12.90
C CYS A 19 2.77 -24.58 13.98
N ASP A 20 3.12 -23.36 14.41
CA ASP A 20 2.38 -22.62 15.43
C ASP A 20 1.20 -21.86 14.83
N PHE A 21 1.28 -21.49 13.55
CA PHE A 21 0.22 -20.82 12.80
C PHE A 21 0.40 -20.99 11.30
N VAL A 22 -0.66 -20.72 10.56
CA VAL A 22 -0.69 -20.71 9.10
C VAL A 22 -1.00 -19.29 8.61
N ILE A 23 -0.31 -18.85 7.55
CA ILE A 23 -0.63 -17.61 6.83
C ILE A 23 -1.08 -18.00 5.44
N ARG A 24 -2.30 -17.55 5.05
CA ARG A 24 -2.84 -17.76 3.70
C ARG A 24 -3.02 -16.47 2.93
N THR A 25 -3.13 -16.57 1.61
CA THR A 25 -3.61 -15.47 0.77
C THR A 25 -5.14 -15.53 0.67
N ALA A 26 -5.80 -14.40 0.37
CA ALA A 26 -7.24 -14.35 0.16
C ALA A 26 -7.75 -15.26 -0.98
N ALA A 27 -6.85 -15.66 -1.89
CA ALA A 27 -7.17 -16.61 -2.98
C ALA A 27 -7.31 -18.07 -2.52
N ILE A 28 -6.94 -18.40 -1.30
CA ILE A 28 -7.04 -19.75 -0.72
C ILE A 28 -8.26 -19.80 0.20
N HIS A 29 -9.24 -20.62 -0.16
CA HIS A 29 -10.50 -20.79 0.57
C HIS A 29 -10.42 -21.80 1.69
N ASP A 30 -11.47 -21.89 2.51
CA ASP A 30 -11.52 -22.73 3.71
C ASP A 30 -11.55 -24.24 3.41
N ASP A 31 -11.94 -24.61 2.19
CA ASP A 31 -11.96 -26.00 1.70
C ASP A 31 -10.57 -26.52 1.29
N ASN A 32 -9.57 -25.67 1.27
CA ASN A 32 -8.19 -26.09 1.02
C ASN A 32 -7.74 -27.09 2.08
N PRO A 33 -7.13 -28.26 1.71
CA PRO A 33 -6.78 -29.31 2.67
C PRO A 33 -5.78 -28.87 3.74
N GLU A 34 -4.92 -27.88 3.48
CA GLU A 34 -4.01 -27.32 4.49
C GLU A 34 -4.79 -26.44 5.47
N ILE A 35 -5.73 -25.62 4.99
CA ILE A 35 -6.54 -24.76 5.86
C ILE A 35 -7.48 -25.58 6.73
N SER A 36 -8.24 -26.51 6.12
CA SER A 36 -9.13 -27.42 6.86
C SER A 36 -8.37 -28.31 7.84
N GLY A 37 -7.16 -28.76 7.46
CA GLY A 37 -6.26 -29.52 8.34
C GLY A 37 -5.74 -28.71 9.51
N ALA A 38 -5.40 -27.42 9.30
CA ALA A 38 -4.99 -26.51 10.38
C ALA A 38 -6.13 -26.28 11.37
N VAL A 39 -7.33 -25.98 10.88
CA VAL A 39 -8.53 -25.79 11.71
C VAL A 39 -8.83 -27.05 12.54
N ALA A 40 -8.79 -28.24 11.92
CA ALA A 40 -9.01 -29.52 12.61
C ALA A 40 -7.99 -29.80 13.73
N ARG A 41 -6.77 -29.27 13.58
CA ARG A 41 -5.68 -29.39 14.56
C ARG A 41 -5.65 -28.24 15.58
N GLY A 42 -6.58 -27.27 15.49
CA GLY A 42 -6.60 -26.07 16.34
C GLY A 42 -5.44 -25.10 16.08
N ILE A 43 -4.81 -25.17 14.91
CA ILE A 43 -3.73 -24.25 14.50
C ILE A 43 -4.35 -22.95 13.99
N PRO A 44 -3.98 -21.78 14.53
CA PRO A 44 -4.47 -20.50 14.05
C PRO A 44 -4.16 -20.26 12.57
N VAL A 45 -5.12 -19.72 11.83
CA VAL A 45 -4.97 -19.34 10.42
C VAL A 45 -5.16 -17.84 10.30
N PHE A 46 -4.19 -17.15 9.72
CA PHE A 46 -4.21 -15.72 9.49
C PHE A 46 -4.17 -15.39 8.01
N GLU A 47 -4.84 -14.29 7.62
CA GLU A 47 -4.66 -13.72 6.30
C GLU A 47 -3.28 -13.05 6.19
N ARG A 48 -2.72 -13.07 4.98
CA ARG A 48 -1.44 -12.41 4.68
C ARG A 48 -1.45 -10.93 5.08
N ALA A 49 -2.57 -10.24 4.90
CA ALA A 49 -2.71 -8.85 5.31
C ALA A 49 -2.59 -8.66 6.84
N GLN A 50 -3.15 -9.58 7.63
CA GLN A 50 -3.00 -9.56 9.09
C GLN A 50 -1.55 -9.78 9.53
N ALA A 51 -0.84 -10.69 8.85
CA ALA A 51 0.59 -10.92 9.12
C ALA A 51 1.43 -9.67 8.79
N TRP A 52 1.15 -8.99 7.68
CA TRP A 52 1.80 -7.73 7.36
C TRP A 52 1.48 -6.63 8.37
N GLY A 53 0.23 -6.52 8.80
CA GLY A 53 -0.16 -5.60 9.88
C GLY A 53 0.64 -5.86 11.15
N ALA A 54 0.77 -7.12 11.57
CA ALA A 54 1.57 -7.49 12.73
C ALA A 54 3.06 -7.09 12.57
N ILE A 55 3.63 -7.26 11.37
CA ILE A 55 5.00 -6.85 11.07
C ILE A 55 5.14 -5.31 11.15
N MET A 56 4.14 -4.55 10.71
CA MET A 56 4.16 -3.07 10.72
C MET A 56 4.36 -2.48 12.12
N HIS A 57 3.89 -3.15 13.17
CA HIS A 57 4.13 -2.72 14.55
C HIS A 57 5.61 -2.65 14.94
N GLY A 58 6.50 -3.32 14.22
CA GLY A 58 7.94 -3.24 14.40
C GLY A 58 8.60 -2.00 13.82
N TYR A 59 7.84 -1.16 13.09
CA TYR A 59 8.36 0.02 12.39
C TYR A 59 7.79 1.31 12.97
N ARG A 60 8.64 2.33 13.06
CA ARG A 60 8.22 3.66 13.49
C ARG A 60 7.36 4.34 12.41
N ASN A 61 7.71 4.13 11.15
CA ASN A 61 7.05 4.72 9.99
C ASN A 61 6.49 3.62 9.09
N ALA A 62 5.18 3.54 8.99
CA ALA A 62 4.48 2.65 8.07
C ALA A 62 3.80 3.50 6.97
N LEU A 63 4.44 3.58 5.81
CA LEU A 63 3.92 4.25 4.62
C LEU A 63 3.09 3.25 3.82
N CYS A 64 1.77 3.39 3.88
CA CYS A 64 0.79 2.52 3.23
C CYS A 64 0.18 3.23 2.03
N ILE A 65 0.45 2.72 0.81
CA ILE A 65 0.04 3.35 -0.45
C ILE A 65 -1.16 2.62 -1.02
N SER A 66 -2.30 3.30 -1.08
CA SER A 66 -3.59 2.79 -1.54
C SER A 66 -4.17 3.62 -2.68
N GLY A 67 -5.22 3.12 -3.29
CA GLY A 67 -5.94 3.71 -4.40
C GLY A 67 -6.46 2.62 -5.32
N THR A 68 -7.51 2.88 -6.09
CA THR A 68 -8.01 1.93 -7.08
C THR A 68 -6.90 1.61 -8.10
N HIS A 69 -6.17 2.65 -8.56
CA HIS A 69 -5.11 2.53 -9.55
C HIS A 69 -3.80 3.19 -9.09
N GLY A 70 -2.68 2.78 -9.70
CA GLY A 70 -1.37 3.42 -9.50
C GLY A 70 -0.60 2.98 -8.25
N LYS A 71 -1.14 2.11 -7.40
CA LYS A 71 -0.50 1.62 -6.16
C LYS A 71 0.92 1.13 -6.38
N THR A 72 1.11 0.16 -7.26
CA THR A 72 2.42 -0.47 -7.55
C THR A 72 3.45 0.54 -8.05
N THR A 73 3.04 1.42 -8.97
CA THR A 73 3.91 2.47 -9.52
C THR A 73 4.35 3.45 -8.43
N THR A 74 3.41 3.95 -7.63
CA THR A 74 3.71 4.91 -6.56
C THR A 74 4.53 4.28 -5.45
N THR A 75 4.25 3.03 -5.08
CA THR A 75 5.07 2.28 -4.10
C THR A 75 6.50 2.08 -4.61
N SER A 76 6.64 1.81 -5.92
CA SER A 76 7.95 1.68 -6.55
C SER A 76 8.72 3.01 -6.54
N MET A 77 8.08 4.11 -6.90
CA MET A 77 8.70 5.46 -6.85
C MET A 77 9.10 5.85 -5.43
N ALA A 78 8.22 5.65 -4.45
CA ALA A 78 8.55 5.86 -3.04
C ALA A 78 9.76 5.02 -2.62
N THR A 79 9.80 3.76 -3.02
CA THR A 79 10.95 2.88 -2.73
C THR A 79 12.25 3.45 -3.28
N HIS A 80 12.27 3.92 -4.53
CA HIS A 80 13.46 4.57 -5.11
C HIS A 80 13.92 5.79 -4.31
N ILE A 81 12.99 6.63 -3.88
CA ILE A 81 13.29 7.83 -3.09
C ILE A 81 13.90 7.46 -1.74
N PHE A 82 13.26 6.55 -1.01
CA PHE A 82 13.72 6.12 0.31
C PHE A 82 15.06 5.36 0.24
N MET A 83 15.27 4.55 -0.80
CA MET A 83 16.57 3.89 -1.05
C MET A 83 17.66 4.92 -1.38
N ALA A 84 17.36 5.92 -2.21
CA ALA A 84 18.31 6.99 -2.54
C ALA A 84 18.66 7.88 -1.33
N ALA A 85 17.76 7.96 -0.35
CA ALA A 85 17.97 8.68 0.91
C ALA A 85 18.70 7.83 1.98
N ASP A 86 19.19 6.63 1.63
CA ASP A 86 19.90 5.70 2.51
C ASP A 86 19.14 5.34 3.81
N THR A 87 17.79 5.31 3.74
CA THR A 87 16.94 5.01 4.91
C THR A 87 16.78 3.52 5.18
N ASP A 88 17.29 2.68 4.30
CA ASP A 88 17.23 1.20 4.38
C ASP A 88 15.83 0.63 4.67
N PRO A 89 14.78 0.97 3.87
CA PRO A 89 13.41 0.61 4.16
C PRO A 89 13.13 -0.89 3.96
N THR A 90 12.18 -1.43 4.74
CA THR A 90 11.46 -2.65 4.37
C THR A 90 10.37 -2.30 3.36
N VAL A 91 10.19 -3.14 2.35
CA VAL A 91 9.31 -2.84 1.21
C VAL A 91 8.44 -4.04 0.87
N MET A 92 7.16 -3.79 0.58
CA MET A 92 6.21 -4.74 0.03
C MET A 92 5.47 -4.12 -1.17
N ILE A 93 5.65 -4.70 -2.35
CA ILE A 93 5.06 -4.26 -3.61
C ILE A 93 4.30 -5.43 -4.24
N GLY A 94 3.17 -5.15 -4.88
CA GLY A 94 2.35 -6.15 -5.57
C GLY A 94 2.94 -6.71 -6.87
N GLY A 95 4.09 -6.18 -7.33
CA GLY A 95 4.82 -6.59 -8.51
C GLY A 95 6.31 -6.75 -8.25
N THR A 96 7.09 -7.02 -9.29
CA THR A 96 8.56 -7.09 -9.21
C THR A 96 9.15 -5.73 -9.55
N LEU A 97 9.89 -5.14 -8.62
CA LEU A 97 10.66 -3.92 -8.85
C LEU A 97 12.08 -4.31 -9.32
N PRO A 98 12.52 -3.86 -10.51
CA PRO A 98 13.85 -4.19 -11.03
C PRO A 98 14.99 -3.84 -10.06
N LEU A 99 14.92 -2.71 -9.38
CA LEU A 99 15.89 -2.28 -8.35
C LEU A 99 16.10 -3.34 -7.25
N LEU A 100 15.03 -4.05 -6.87
CA LEU A 100 15.05 -5.04 -5.80
C LEU A 100 15.19 -6.47 -6.32
N HIS A 101 15.03 -6.71 -7.63
CA HIS A 101 14.85 -8.03 -8.24
C HIS A 101 13.76 -8.88 -7.57
N SER A 102 12.80 -8.22 -6.91
CA SER A 102 11.76 -8.84 -6.08
C SER A 102 10.56 -7.90 -5.91
N GLY A 103 9.45 -8.45 -5.41
CA GLY A 103 8.31 -7.67 -4.90
C GLY A 103 8.44 -7.31 -3.42
N TYR A 104 9.55 -7.63 -2.77
CA TYR A 104 9.79 -7.31 -1.37
C TYR A 104 11.27 -7.08 -1.08
N ARG A 105 11.51 -6.35 0.00
CA ARG A 105 12.84 -6.15 0.59
C ARG A 105 12.70 -6.12 2.11
N VAL A 106 13.61 -6.75 2.81
CA VAL A 106 13.77 -6.61 4.26
C VAL A 106 14.92 -5.65 4.50
N GLY A 107 14.61 -4.47 5.03
CA GLY A 107 15.57 -3.45 5.45
C GLY A 107 15.79 -3.48 6.97
N HIS A 108 16.75 -2.69 7.42
CA HIS A 108 17.06 -2.51 8.85
C HIS A 108 16.71 -1.11 9.36
N GLY A 109 16.15 -0.26 8.48
CA GLY A 109 15.64 1.06 8.86
C GLY A 109 14.31 0.96 9.62
N ASP A 110 13.85 2.09 10.11
CA ASP A 110 12.62 2.21 10.90
C ASP A 110 11.37 2.46 10.05
N THR A 111 11.49 2.31 8.73
CA THR A 111 10.41 2.56 7.76
C THR A 111 10.03 1.28 7.01
N ILE A 112 8.72 1.04 6.92
CA ILE A 112 8.13 0.07 6.00
C ILE A 112 7.28 0.80 4.96
N ILE A 113 7.45 0.45 3.68
CA ILE A 113 6.66 0.95 2.55
C ILE A 113 5.83 -0.22 2.01
N ALA A 114 4.52 -0.09 2.06
CA ALA A 114 3.61 -1.18 1.72
C ALA A 114 2.56 -0.75 0.70
N GLU A 115 2.46 -1.52 -0.37
CA GLU A 115 1.31 -1.46 -1.26
C GLU A 115 0.07 -2.00 -0.54
N SER A 116 -1.00 -1.22 -0.49
CA SER A 116 -2.16 -1.44 0.37
C SER A 116 -3.41 -1.62 -0.49
N CYS A 117 -3.77 -2.89 -0.74
CA CYS A 117 -4.90 -3.26 -1.58
C CYS A 117 -6.22 -3.20 -0.82
N GLU A 118 -7.21 -2.55 -1.41
CA GLU A 118 -8.59 -2.42 -0.92
C GLU A 118 -9.41 -3.71 -1.06
N TYR A 119 -9.04 -4.57 -2.00
CA TYR A 119 -9.79 -5.80 -2.26
C TYR A 119 -9.92 -6.67 -1.01
N CYS A 120 -11.12 -7.17 -0.77
CA CYS A 120 -11.49 -7.91 0.45
C CYS A 120 -11.18 -7.13 1.75
N ASN A 121 -11.12 -5.79 1.71
CA ASN A 121 -10.75 -4.96 2.85
C ASN A 121 -9.37 -5.31 3.46
N SER A 122 -8.47 -5.87 2.66
CA SER A 122 -7.17 -6.36 3.14
C SER A 122 -6.35 -5.29 3.83
N PHE A 123 -6.36 -4.05 3.30
CA PHE A 123 -5.63 -2.91 3.86
C PHE A 123 -6.12 -2.47 5.25
N LEU A 124 -7.35 -2.86 5.65
CA LEU A 124 -7.88 -2.57 6.98
C LEU A 124 -7.22 -3.40 8.10
N SER A 125 -6.39 -4.38 7.73
CA SER A 125 -5.53 -5.10 8.66
C SER A 125 -4.19 -4.42 8.90
N PHE A 126 -3.91 -3.30 8.21
CA PHE A 126 -2.64 -2.58 8.31
C PHE A 126 -2.67 -1.53 9.42
N PHE A 127 -1.49 -1.04 9.82
CA PHE A 127 -1.32 -0.01 10.84
C PHE A 127 -0.49 1.15 10.25
N PRO A 128 -1.08 1.95 9.34
CA PRO A 128 -0.39 3.06 8.70
C PRO A 128 -0.08 4.17 9.71
N THR A 129 1.14 4.70 9.69
CA THR A 129 1.45 6.02 10.24
C THR A 129 1.30 7.10 9.18
N VAL A 130 1.47 6.72 7.91
CA VAL A 130 1.15 7.55 6.75
C VAL A 130 0.32 6.72 5.76
N ALA A 131 -0.93 7.12 5.54
CA ALA A 131 -1.80 6.53 4.52
C ALA A 131 -1.84 7.43 3.29
N VAL A 132 -1.47 6.87 2.13
CA VAL A 132 -1.57 7.57 0.84
C VAL A 132 -2.80 7.06 0.10
N ILE A 133 -3.66 7.96 -0.38
CA ILE A 133 -4.84 7.64 -1.19
C ILE A 133 -4.72 8.35 -2.54
N LEU A 134 -4.55 7.55 -3.61
CA LEU A 134 -4.27 8.06 -4.94
C LEU A 134 -5.53 8.40 -5.73
N ASN A 135 -6.52 7.52 -5.68
CA ASN A 135 -7.82 7.65 -6.34
C ASN A 135 -8.81 6.66 -5.72
N VAL A 136 -10.11 6.97 -5.82
CA VAL A 136 -11.20 6.12 -5.34
C VAL A 136 -12.25 6.03 -6.45
N GLU A 137 -12.35 4.87 -7.08
CA GLU A 137 -13.24 4.58 -8.19
C GLU A 137 -13.97 3.25 -7.95
N ALA A 138 -15.06 3.03 -8.69
CA ALA A 138 -15.79 1.77 -8.64
C ALA A 138 -14.96 0.65 -9.27
N ASP A 139 -14.39 -0.21 -8.44
CA ASP A 139 -13.66 -1.41 -8.83
C ASP A 139 -13.98 -2.55 -7.86
N HIS A 140 -13.60 -3.77 -8.22
CA HIS A 140 -13.86 -4.97 -7.40
C HIS A 140 -15.34 -5.11 -6.98
N LEU A 141 -16.27 -4.87 -7.93
CA LEU A 141 -17.72 -4.97 -7.69
C LEU A 141 -18.22 -6.41 -7.49
N ASP A 142 -17.34 -7.38 -7.55
CA ASP A 142 -17.55 -8.74 -7.06
C ASP A 142 -17.50 -8.82 -5.52
N PHE A 143 -16.85 -7.86 -4.87
CA PHE A 143 -16.73 -7.72 -3.42
C PHE A 143 -17.50 -6.51 -2.88
N PHE A 144 -17.31 -5.32 -3.46
CA PHE A 144 -18.03 -4.10 -3.08
C PHE A 144 -19.37 -4.00 -3.80
N LYS A 145 -20.38 -3.46 -3.13
CA LYS A 145 -21.71 -3.29 -3.71
C LYS A 145 -21.77 -2.22 -4.78
N ASP A 146 -21.11 -1.11 -4.51
CA ASP A 146 -21.10 0.10 -5.32
C ASP A 146 -19.94 1.02 -4.92
N LEU A 147 -19.82 2.18 -5.58
CA LEU A 147 -18.80 3.18 -5.28
C LEU A 147 -18.85 3.64 -3.83
N HIS A 148 -20.04 3.82 -3.27
CA HIS A 148 -20.17 4.29 -1.89
C HIS A 148 -19.60 3.28 -0.87
N ASP A 149 -19.71 1.98 -1.14
CA ASP A 149 -19.11 0.93 -0.31
C ASP A 149 -17.56 0.96 -0.43
N VAL A 150 -17.03 1.26 -1.63
CA VAL A 150 -15.59 1.50 -1.84
C VAL A 150 -15.12 2.71 -1.04
N GLU A 151 -15.79 3.86 -1.18
CA GLU A 151 -15.49 5.10 -0.45
C GLU A 151 -15.50 4.88 1.06
N HIS A 152 -16.51 4.16 1.57
CA HIS A 152 -16.59 3.81 2.98
C HIS A 152 -15.40 2.97 3.44
N SER A 153 -14.93 2.04 2.62
CA SER A 153 -13.74 1.24 2.91
C SER A 153 -12.47 2.10 2.97
N PHE A 154 -12.26 2.99 2.00
CA PHE A 154 -11.13 3.92 2.01
C PHE A 154 -11.21 4.92 3.17
N ARG A 155 -12.41 5.36 3.55
CA ARG A 155 -12.61 6.20 4.75
C ARG A 155 -12.14 5.48 6.02
N ARG A 156 -12.52 4.22 6.21
CA ARG A 156 -12.06 3.40 7.32
C ARG A 156 -10.54 3.22 7.30
N PHE A 157 -9.93 3.07 6.13
CA PHE A 157 -8.48 3.00 6.01
C PHE A 157 -7.80 4.29 6.45
N ALA A 158 -8.31 5.45 6.05
CA ALA A 158 -7.81 6.74 6.51
C ALA A 158 -7.93 6.90 8.05
N GLU A 159 -8.99 6.37 8.64
CA GLU A 159 -9.24 6.41 10.09
C GLU A 159 -8.34 5.46 10.91
N LEU A 160 -7.58 4.55 10.27
CA LEU A 160 -6.53 3.77 10.93
C LEU A 160 -5.30 4.60 11.30
N VAL A 161 -5.12 5.75 10.66
CA VAL A 161 -3.96 6.62 10.91
C VAL A 161 -4.06 7.22 12.30
N PRO A 162 -3.02 7.07 13.15
CA PRO A 162 -3.02 7.62 14.51
C PRO A 162 -3.00 9.17 14.50
N ALA A 163 -3.28 9.77 15.64
CA ALA A 163 -3.40 11.23 15.77
C ALA A 163 -2.11 12.01 15.40
N ASP A 164 -0.96 11.38 15.52
CA ASP A 164 0.35 11.91 15.13
C ASP A 164 0.80 11.46 13.71
N GLY A 165 -0.03 10.69 13.02
CA GLY A 165 0.18 10.28 11.64
C GLY A 165 -0.49 11.22 10.63
N HIS A 166 -0.37 10.88 9.34
CA HIS A 166 -0.87 11.73 8.25
C HIS A 166 -1.58 10.92 7.17
N VAL A 167 -2.68 11.46 6.64
CA VAL A 167 -3.26 11.02 5.37
C VAL A 167 -2.73 11.93 4.26
N VAL A 168 -2.14 11.34 3.22
CA VAL A 168 -1.67 12.03 2.01
C VAL A 168 -2.64 11.71 0.87
N ALA A 169 -3.30 12.70 0.30
CA ALA A 169 -4.44 12.50 -0.58
C ALA A 169 -4.32 13.27 -1.89
N ASN A 170 -4.65 12.59 -3.00
CA ASN A 170 -4.78 13.24 -4.31
C ASN A 170 -6.02 14.12 -4.35
N TRP A 171 -5.82 15.44 -4.38
CA TRP A 171 -6.92 16.40 -4.33
C TRP A 171 -7.57 16.66 -5.69
N ASP A 172 -7.00 16.17 -6.78
CA ASP A 172 -7.62 16.19 -8.11
C ASP A 172 -8.72 15.15 -8.26
N ASP A 173 -8.68 14.06 -7.47
CA ASP A 173 -9.64 12.97 -7.54
C ASP A 173 -10.92 13.29 -6.76
N ALA A 174 -12.08 13.18 -7.41
CA ALA A 174 -13.37 13.49 -6.80
C ALA A 174 -13.74 12.45 -5.72
N GLY A 175 -13.53 11.16 -5.98
CA GLY A 175 -13.83 10.09 -5.04
C GLY A 175 -12.98 10.20 -3.76
N VAL A 176 -11.71 10.63 -3.88
CA VAL A 176 -10.86 10.91 -2.72
C VAL A 176 -11.43 12.07 -1.89
N ARG A 177 -11.86 13.17 -2.53
CA ARG A 177 -12.47 14.31 -1.80
C ARG A 177 -13.76 13.91 -1.10
N GLU A 178 -14.64 13.16 -1.77
CA GLU A 178 -15.88 12.64 -1.20
C GLU A 178 -15.61 11.69 -0.03
N THR A 179 -14.67 10.75 -0.22
CA THR A 179 -14.23 9.82 0.84
C THR A 179 -13.75 10.55 2.09
N LEU A 180 -13.01 11.65 1.92
CA LEU A 180 -12.40 12.40 3.03
C LEU A 180 -13.22 13.59 3.50
N GLU A 181 -14.46 13.79 3.01
CA GLU A 181 -15.34 14.84 3.51
C GLU A 181 -15.56 14.68 5.02
N GLY A 182 -15.33 15.78 5.77
CA GLY A 182 -15.41 15.76 7.23
C GLY A 182 -14.37 14.90 7.95
N TYR A 183 -13.27 14.50 7.29
CA TYR A 183 -12.16 13.85 7.97
C TYR A 183 -11.45 14.84 8.91
N THR A 184 -11.23 14.42 10.15
CA THR A 184 -10.73 15.30 11.23
C THR A 184 -9.26 15.03 11.59
N GLY A 185 -8.64 14.01 11.00
CA GLY A 185 -7.22 13.72 11.20
C GLY A 185 -6.31 14.67 10.41
N SER A 186 -5.01 14.47 10.52
CA SER A 186 -4.04 15.26 9.77
C SER A 186 -4.10 14.88 8.29
N LEU A 187 -4.45 15.83 7.42
CA LEU A 187 -4.61 15.67 5.99
C LEU A 187 -3.57 16.52 5.25
N PHE A 188 -2.78 15.88 4.39
CA PHE A 188 -1.87 16.52 3.47
C PHE A 188 -2.30 16.21 2.04
N THR A 189 -2.56 17.23 1.23
CA THR A 189 -3.09 17.08 -0.12
C THR A 189 -2.05 17.38 -1.18
N PHE A 190 -2.13 16.67 -2.30
CA PHE A 190 -1.34 16.96 -3.49
C PHE A 190 -2.23 17.06 -4.73
N SER A 191 -1.79 17.81 -5.75
CA SER A 191 -2.49 18.04 -7.00
C SER A 191 -1.51 18.20 -8.16
N GLU A 192 -1.88 17.70 -9.32
CA GLU A 192 -1.22 18.06 -10.59
C GLU A 192 -1.74 19.41 -11.11
N ARG A 193 -3.03 19.71 -10.87
CA ARG A 193 -3.79 20.74 -11.58
C ARG A 193 -3.88 22.08 -10.88
N GLY A 194 -3.52 22.18 -9.60
CA GLY A 194 -3.72 23.44 -8.99
C GLY A 194 -3.49 23.66 -7.53
N ALA A 195 -3.75 24.91 -7.18
CA ALA A 195 -3.23 25.59 -6.01
C ALA A 195 -3.98 25.33 -4.70
N ASP A 196 -5.09 24.61 -4.71
CA ASP A 196 -5.87 24.33 -3.49
C ASP A 196 -5.33 23.13 -2.68
N ALA A 197 -4.14 22.63 -3.06
CA ALA A 197 -3.47 21.53 -2.39
C ALA A 197 -2.20 22.01 -1.66
N HIS A 198 -1.80 21.29 -0.63
CA HIS A 198 -0.56 21.58 0.12
C HIS A 198 0.69 21.46 -0.76
N CYS A 199 0.70 20.47 -1.67
CA CYS A 199 1.72 20.37 -2.71
C CYS A 199 1.05 20.29 -4.10
N HIS A 200 1.67 20.94 -5.10
CA HIS A 200 1.22 20.86 -6.48
C HIS A 200 2.39 20.93 -7.46
N ALA A 201 2.12 20.53 -8.71
CA ALA A 201 3.08 20.65 -9.79
C ALA A 201 2.96 22.03 -10.48
N GLU A 202 4.08 22.64 -10.81
CA GLU A 202 4.17 23.80 -11.72
C GLU A 202 5.16 23.52 -12.84
N ASN A 203 5.05 24.30 -13.92
CA ASN A 203 5.94 24.21 -15.08
C ASN A 203 6.02 22.79 -15.68
N LEU A 204 4.91 22.04 -15.67
CA LEU A 204 4.85 20.70 -16.21
C LEU A 204 5.08 20.71 -17.74
N VAL A 205 6.12 20.01 -18.17
CA VAL A 205 6.53 19.87 -19.57
C VAL A 205 6.76 18.40 -19.88
N TYR A 206 6.28 17.97 -21.04
CA TYR A 206 6.55 16.63 -21.57
C TYR A 206 7.56 16.68 -22.69
N THR A 207 8.68 15.98 -22.54
CA THR A 207 9.71 15.82 -23.57
C THR A 207 9.82 14.35 -23.94
N ASN A 208 9.47 13.99 -25.16
CA ASN A 208 9.39 12.59 -25.64
C ASN A 208 8.52 11.68 -24.73
N GLY A 209 7.42 12.21 -24.19
CA GLY A 209 6.52 11.49 -23.29
C GLY A 209 6.99 11.39 -21.83
N LEU A 210 8.14 11.95 -21.51
CA LEU A 210 8.67 12.00 -20.14
C LEU A 210 8.36 13.35 -19.50
N PRO A 211 7.70 13.37 -18.33
CA PRO A 211 7.36 14.61 -17.64
C PRO A 211 8.54 15.20 -16.84
N SER A 212 8.62 16.52 -16.86
CA SER A 212 9.41 17.27 -15.88
C SER A 212 8.59 18.42 -15.32
N PHE A 213 8.75 18.73 -14.05
CA PHE A 213 7.95 19.71 -13.32
C PHE A 213 8.65 20.20 -12.07
N ASP A 214 8.19 21.33 -11.59
CA ASP A 214 8.57 21.86 -10.28
C ASP A 214 7.53 21.43 -9.24
N VAL A 215 8.00 20.92 -8.11
CA VAL A 215 7.17 20.61 -6.94
C VAL A 215 7.09 21.83 -6.06
N ILE A 216 5.90 22.37 -5.91
CA ILE A 216 5.61 23.48 -5.01
C ILE A 216 4.92 22.92 -3.77
N CYS A 217 5.51 23.09 -2.60
CA CYS A 217 4.91 22.67 -1.33
C CYS A 217 4.74 23.88 -0.42
N MET A 218 3.54 24.07 0.12
CA MET A 218 3.22 25.19 1.02
C MET A 218 3.60 26.56 0.43
N GLY A 219 3.43 26.73 -0.89
CA GLY A 219 3.73 27.94 -1.63
C GLY A 219 5.22 28.18 -1.92
N GLN A 220 6.08 27.21 -1.67
CA GLN A 220 7.52 27.31 -1.95
C GLN A 220 7.97 26.19 -2.88
N LYS A 221 8.87 26.50 -3.82
CA LYS A 221 9.50 25.50 -4.66
C LYS A 221 10.39 24.60 -3.79
N TYR A 222 10.03 23.32 -3.75
CA TYR A 222 10.72 22.29 -2.98
C TYR A 222 11.76 21.54 -3.82
N ALA A 223 11.40 21.15 -5.05
CA ALA A 223 12.27 20.40 -5.93
C ALA A 223 11.92 20.64 -7.41
N HIS A 224 12.86 20.32 -8.30
CA HIS A 224 12.58 20.06 -9.71
C HIS A 224 12.69 18.58 -9.96
N VAL A 225 11.69 18.01 -10.61
CA VAL A 225 11.60 16.57 -10.91
C VAL A 225 11.62 16.37 -12.42
N ALA A 226 12.44 15.44 -12.89
CA ALA A 226 12.42 14.93 -14.25
C ALA A 226 12.31 13.40 -14.17
N LEU A 227 11.23 12.84 -14.68
CA LEU A 227 10.99 11.42 -14.63
C LEU A 227 11.56 10.72 -15.87
N GLU A 228 12.08 9.53 -15.69
CA GLU A 228 12.54 8.62 -16.75
C GLU A 228 11.47 7.58 -17.12
N VAL A 229 10.26 7.75 -16.57
CA VAL A 229 9.08 6.91 -16.86
C VAL A 229 7.95 7.79 -17.37
N GLY A 230 7.24 7.31 -18.39
CA GLY A 230 6.04 7.94 -18.88
C GLY A 230 4.86 7.72 -17.92
N GLY A 231 3.91 8.65 -17.91
CA GLY A 231 2.63 8.57 -17.20
C GLY A 231 1.50 8.32 -18.18
#